data_ec1236c9bc46b3c9f0f4180fe0630be8
#
_entry.id   ec1236c9bc46b3c9f0f4180fe0630be8
#
_cell.length_a   1.000
_cell.length_b   1.000
_cell.length_c   1.000
_cell.angle_alpha   90.00
_cell.angle_beta   90.00
_cell.angle_gamma   90.00
#
_symmetry.space_group_name_H-M   'P 1'
#
loop_
_entity.id
_entity.type
_entity.pdbx_description
1 polymer ?
#
loop_
_entity_poly.entity_id
_entity_poly.type
_entity_poly.pdbx_seq_one_letter_code
_entity_poly.pdbx_strand_id
1 'polypeptide(L)'
;MKISIEFREPDAEGKRDLRLTYYAGSYLDPTTGIRKHKRSREPLDLFLYDKPRTPAQRLHNKETQRAAEAIRAKRLFEHETGKHHLDFSNAYKASFFEYFQEVTDQKAAGSKSNHSIWISALKHLRQYHKQPELTFEEVDQLFLEGFRHYLMHKARTKSGTPLSRNTQSAYFNKLRAALNQAEQERLLPDNPVRRVKAIQGEKNKRVYLTEDEVRALAHAECRYDVLKRAFLFSCCTGLRWSDIHKLTWAELEPFYGHYRIVFTQKKTSGLQYLDLNDMAMQLMGRPGKTS
;
A
#
# COMPACT_ATOMS: atom_id res chain seq x y z
N MET A 1 -1.85 -22.73 25.11
CA MET A 1 -1.57 -22.38 26.54
C MET A 1 -2.76 -21.59 27.05
N LYS A 2 -3.13 -21.73 28.34
CA LYS A 2 -4.19 -20.94 28.95
C LYS A 2 -3.55 -19.91 29.88
N ILE A 3 -3.91 -18.63 29.75
CA ILE A 3 -3.45 -17.56 30.63
C ILE A 3 -4.65 -17.09 31.48
N SER A 4 -4.52 -17.13 32.78
CA SER A 4 -5.55 -16.71 33.74
C SER A 4 -5.00 -15.70 34.73
N ILE A 5 -5.87 -14.82 35.21
CA ILE A 5 -5.54 -13.90 36.31
C ILE A 5 -5.83 -14.67 37.59
N GLU A 6 -4.89 -14.74 38.51
CA GLU A 6 -5.03 -15.29 39.85
C GLU A 6 -4.85 -14.18 40.89
N PHE A 7 -5.57 -14.30 41.99
CA PHE A 7 -5.52 -13.41 43.14
C PHE A 7 -4.74 -14.10 44.26
N ARG A 8 -3.83 -13.39 44.91
CA ARG A 8 -3.22 -13.87 46.15
C ARG A 8 -4.17 -13.73 47.33
N GLU A 9 -3.88 -14.45 48.41
CA GLU A 9 -4.53 -14.21 49.68
C GLU A 9 -4.33 -12.75 50.11
N PRO A 10 -5.35 -12.15 50.77
CA PRO A 10 -5.25 -10.76 51.22
C PRO A 10 -4.12 -10.59 52.22
N ASP A 11 -3.40 -9.50 52.12
CA ASP A 11 -2.39 -9.09 53.11
C ASP A 11 -3.04 -8.51 54.40
N ALA A 12 -2.20 -8.07 55.34
CA ALA A 12 -2.65 -7.45 56.60
C ALA A 12 -3.47 -6.16 56.38
N GLU A 13 -3.32 -5.51 55.21
CA GLU A 13 -4.08 -4.31 54.85
C GLU A 13 -5.35 -4.62 54.06
N GLY A 14 -5.66 -5.89 53.82
CA GLY A 14 -6.81 -6.35 53.03
C GLY A 14 -6.65 -6.13 51.53
N LYS A 15 -5.40 -6.09 51.03
CA LYS A 15 -5.07 -5.99 49.62
C LYS A 15 -4.72 -7.36 49.06
N ARG A 16 -5.18 -7.66 47.84
CA ARG A 16 -4.87 -8.88 47.09
C ARG A 16 -4.03 -8.53 45.88
N ASP A 17 -2.80 -8.99 45.80
CA ASP A 17 -1.98 -8.86 44.61
C ASP A 17 -2.49 -9.75 43.50
N LEU A 18 -2.34 -9.25 42.24
CA LEU A 18 -2.69 -9.98 41.03
C LEU A 18 -1.44 -10.59 40.43
N ARG A 19 -1.63 -11.75 39.79
CA ARG A 19 -0.62 -12.42 38.98
C ARG A 19 -1.25 -13.09 37.76
N LEU A 20 -0.49 -13.19 36.69
CA LEU A 20 -0.83 -14.06 35.56
C LEU A 20 -0.32 -15.47 35.84
N THR A 21 -1.15 -16.46 35.57
CA THR A 21 -0.77 -17.87 35.62
C THR A 21 -0.86 -18.47 34.23
N TYR A 22 0.24 -18.99 33.77
CA TYR A 22 0.40 -19.62 32.48
C TYR A 22 0.31 -21.13 32.66
N TYR A 23 -0.68 -21.77 32.06
CA TYR A 23 -0.85 -23.22 32.08
C TYR A 23 -0.44 -23.84 30.75
N ALA A 24 0.63 -24.61 30.76
CA ALA A 24 1.22 -25.24 29.57
C ALA A 24 0.89 -26.73 29.43
N GLY A 25 -0.09 -27.23 30.19
CA GLY A 25 -0.49 -28.62 30.15
C GLY A 25 -0.04 -29.42 31.39
N SER A 26 -0.24 -30.74 31.35
CA SER A 26 0.17 -31.66 32.42
C SER A 26 1.02 -32.80 31.85
N TYR A 27 1.88 -33.36 32.67
CA TYR A 27 2.69 -34.54 32.37
C TYR A 27 2.66 -35.51 33.54
N LEU A 28 2.89 -36.79 33.26
CA LEU A 28 3.11 -37.82 34.27
C LEU A 28 4.57 -37.76 34.69
N ASP A 29 4.84 -37.57 35.95
CA ASP A 29 6.18 -37.67 36.51
C ASP A 29 6.68 -39.10 36.39
N PRO A 30 7.75 -39.37 35.64
CA PRO A 30 8.23 -40.75 35.40
C PRO A 30 8.71 -41.44 36.66
N THR A 31 9.04 -40.70 37.72
CA THR A 31 9.57 -41.25 38.99
C THR A 31 8.44 -41.59 39.99
N THR A 32 7.38 -40.79 40.01
CA THR A 32 6.33 -40.91 41.00
C THR A 32 4.97 -41.38 40.46
N GLY A 33 4.81 -41.45 39.12
CA GLY A 33 3.55 -41.77 38.46
C GLY A 33 2.43 -40.71 38.67
N ILE A 34 2.73 -39.61 39.35
CA ILE A 34 1.73 -38.57 39.69
C ILE A 34 1.66 -37.57 38.53
N ARG A 35 0.43 -37.15 38.16
CA ARG A 35 0.19 -36.12 37.17
C ARG A 35 0.59 -34.75 37.73
N LYS A 36 1.64 -34.15 37.16
CA LYS A 36 2.10 -32.78 37.47
C LYS A 36 1.63 -31.79 36.40
N HIS A 37 1.31 -30.57 36.84
CA HIS A 37 0.87 -29.49 35.96
C HIS A 37 2.00 -28.51 35.73
N LYS A 38 2.32 -28.24 34.43
CA LYS A 38 3.32 -27.26 34.06
C LYS A 38 2.70 -25.86 34.12
N ARG A 39 3.05 -25.11 35.17
CA ARG A 39 2.58 -23.75 35.41
C ARG A 39 3.74 -22.82 35.65
N SER A 40 3.68 -21.63 35.06
CA SER A 40 4.54 -20.49 35.43
C SER A 40 3.68 -19.30 35.87
N ARG A 41 4.25 -18.41 36.68
CA ARG A 41 3.51 -17.29 37.26
C ARG A 41 4.30 -16.02 37.08
N GLU A 42 3.62 -14.95 36.63
CA GLU A 42 4.13 -13.61 36.45
C GLU A 42 3.37 -12.67 37.38
N PRO A 43 4.03 -12.05 38.39
CA PRO A 43 3.37 -11.07 39.24
C PRO A 43 3.01 -9.83 38.40
N LEU A 44 1.86 -9.24 38.69
CA LEU A 44 1.49 -7.92 38.19
C LEU A 44 1.65 -6.96 39.36
N ASP A 45 2.23 -5.80 39.12
CA ASP A 45 2.34 -4.75 40.16
C ASP A 45 0.99 -4.04 40.35
N LEU A 46 -0.06 -4.85 40.54
CA LEU A 46 -1.46 -4.46 40.68
C LEU A 46 -2.07 -5.17 41.86
N PHE A 47 -2.94 -4.47 42.62
CA PHE A 47 -3.65 -5.04 43.75
C PHE A 47 -5.13 -4.67 43.71
N LEU A 48 -5.96 -5.47 44.41
CA LEU A 48 -7.39 -5.22 44.66
C LEU A 48 -7.63 -5.16 46.15
N TYR A 49 -8.54 -4.32 46.58
CA TYR A 49 -9.09 -4.39 47.94
C TYR A 49 -10.03 -5.60 48.05
N ASP A 50 -9.76 -6.49 49.00
CA ASP A 50 -10.58 -7.71 49.23
C ASP A 50 -12.05 -7.36 49.57
N LYS A 51 -12.24 -6.38 50.46
CA LYS A 51 -13.55 -5.88 50.88
C LYS A 51 -13.58 -4.34 50.70
N PRO A 52 -13.87 -3.83 49.50
CA PRO A 52 -13.87 -2.39 49.24
C PRO A 52 -15.03 -1.72 49.98
N ARG A 53 -14.71 -0.84 50.92
CA ARG A 53 -15.70 -0.15 51.78
C ARG A 53 -16.11 1.21 51.20
N THR A 54 -15.21 1.89 50.48
CA THR A 54 -15.44 3.24 49.94
C THR A 54 -15.72 3.22 48.43
N PRO A 55 -16.42 4.23 47.90
CA PRO A 55 -16.58 4.37 46.44
C PRO A 55 -15.24 4.44 45.68
N ALA A 56 -14.22 5.09 46.27
CA ALA A 56 -12.90 5.17 45.71
C ALA A 56 -12.23 3.79 45.59
N GLN A 57 -12.33 2.94 46.58
CA GLN A 57 -11.81 1.58 46.55
C GLN A 57 -12.54 0.70 45.51
N ARG A 58 -13.84 0.90 45.34
CA ARG A 58 -14.61 0.19 44.30
C ARG A 58 -14.20 0.63 42.88
N LEU A 59 -13.97 1.93 42.71
CA LEU A 59 -13.48 2.45 41.44
C LEU A 59 -12.08 1.91 41.12
N HIS A 60 -11.17 1.95 42.11
CA HIS A 60 -9.82 1.38 42.00
C HIS A 60 -9.88 -0.09 41.56
N ASN A 61 -10.68 -0.91 42.22
CA ASN A 61 -10.81 -2.32 41.85
C ASN A 61 -11.30 -2.50 40.42
N LYS A 62 -12.26 -1.70 39.96
CA LYS A 62 -12.79 -1.75 38.62
C LYS A 62 -11.72 -1.38 37.58
N GLU A 63 -10.95 -0.34 37.81
CA GLU A 63 -9.86 0.09 36.93
C GLU A 63 -8.71 -0.91 36.90
N THR A 64 -8.31 -1.43 38.07
CA THR A 64 -7.29 -2.47 38.20
C THR A 64 -7.68 -3.76 37.48
N GLN A 65 -8.94 -4.21 37.60
CA GLN A 65 -9.41 -5.38 36.84
C GLN A 65 -9.35 -5.16 35.33
N ARG A 66 -9.74 -3.98 34.84
CA ARG A 66 -9.60 -3.64 33.41
C ARG A 66 -8.15 -3.64 32.95
N ALA A 67 -7.24 -3.07 33.74
CA ALA A 67 -5.81 -3.08 33.45
C ALA A 67 -5.25 -4.50 33.41
N ALA A 68 -5.60 -5.36 34.38
CA ALA A 68 -5.17 -6.74 34.44
C ALA A 68 -5.69 -7.56 33.22
N GLU A 69 -6.95 -7.36 32.82
CA GLU A 69 -7.49 -8.01 31.60
C GLU A 69 -6.80 -7.53 30.32
N ALA A 70 -6.47 -6.25 30.21
CA ALA A 70 -5.71 -5.72 29.07
C ALA A 70 -4.30 -6.34 29.00
N ILE A 71 -3.60 -6.47 30.16
CA ILE A 71 -2.30 -7.12 30.22
C ILE A 71 -2.42 -8.60 29.85
N ARG A 72 -3.43 -9.31 30.36
CA ARG A 72 -3.68 -10.71 30.01
C ARG A 72 -3.93 -10.89 28.52
N ALA A 73 -4.75 -10.04 27.90
CA ALA A 73 -5.01 -10.07 26.47
C ALA A 73 -3.73 -9.81 25.65
N LYS A 74 -2.90 -8.86 26.07
CA LYS A 74 -1.60 -8.58 25.45
C LYS A 74 -0.68 -9.81 25.54
N ARG A 75 -0.55 -10.45 26.70
CA ARG A 75 0.29 -11.64 26.89
C ARG A 75 -0.22 -12.84 26.09
N LEU A 76 -1.53 -13.01 25.99
CA LEU A 76 -2.12 -14.07 25.15
C LEU A 76 -1.79 -13.85 23.68
N PHE A 77 -1.92 -12.62 23.20
CA PHE A 77 -1.55 -12.24 21.83
C PHE A 77 -0.06 -12.48 21.56
N GLU A 78 0.84 -12.01 22.44
CA GLU A 78 2.29 -12.22 22.33
C GLU A 78 2.66 -13.71 22.28
N HIS A 79 1.97 -14.54 23.08
CA HIS A 79 2.20 -15.98 23.09
C HIS A 79 1.67 -16.69 21.83
N GLU A 80 0.52 -16.29 21.33
CA GLU A 80 -0.01 -16.88 20.08
C GLU A 80 0.82 -16.46 18.87
N THR A 81 1.26 -15.21 18.82
CA THR A 81 2.19 -14.74 17.77
C THR A 81 3.54 -15.46 17.83
N GLY A 82 4.10 -15.69 19.03
CA GLY A 82 5.33 -16.46 19.20
C GLY A 82 5.20 -17.93 18.77
N LYS A 83 4.06 -18.58 19.01
CA LYS A 83 3.78 -19.96 18.55
C LYS A 83 3.77 -20.11 17.03
N HIS A 84 3.36 -19.07 16.33
CA HIS A 84 3.31 -19.05 14.87
C HIS A 84 4.57 -18.47 14.24
N HIS A 85 5.67 -18.31 14.99
CA HIS A 85 6.89 -17.62 14.57
C HIS A 85 6.62 -16.21 14.04
N LEU A 86 5.58 -15.57 14.54
CA LEU A 86 5.25 -14.18 14.25
C LEU A 86 6.00 -13.31 15.27
N ASP A 87 7.32 -13.29 15.20
CA ASP A 87 8.14 -12.36 16.00
C ASP A 87 8.09 -10.98 15.35
N PHE A 88 7.00 -10.25 15.64
CA PHE A 88 6.84 -8.88 15.15
C PHE A 88 7.74 -7.88 15.88
N SER A 89 8.37 -8.27 17.00
CA SER A 89 9.15 -7.32 17.82
C SER A 89 10.35 -6.77 17.03
N ASN A 90 11.03 -7.62 16.28
CA ASN A 90 12.13 -7.22 15.41
C ASN A 90 11.65 -6.61 14.10
N ALA A 91 10.56 -7.12 13.53
CA ALA A 91 9.98 -6.57 12.30
C ALA A 91 9.44 -5.14 12.48
N TYR A 92 8.85 -4.83 13.65
CA TYR A 92 8.38 -3.47 13.97
C TYR A 92 9.51 -2.44 14.06
N LYS A 93 10.69 -2.86 14.50
CA LYS A 93 11.89 -2.00 14.59
C LYS A 93 12.67 -1.94 13.28
N ALA A 94 12.30 -2.75 12.28
CA ALA A 94 12.92 -2.69 10.97
C ALA A 94 12.64 -1.36 10.28
N SER A 95 13.56 -0.95 9.42
CA SER A 95 13.45 0.30 8.67
C SER A 95 12.35 0.20 7.61
N PHE A 96 11.32 1.03 7.73
CA PHE A 96 10.30 1.16 6.70
C PHE A 96 10.83 1.85 5.44
N PHE A 97 11.82 2.72 5.55
CA PHE A 97 12.46 3.34 4.38
C PHE A 97 13.19 2.30 3.53
N GLU A 98 13.94 1.39 4.16
CA GLU A 98 14.62 0.31 3.43
C GLU A 98 13.61 -0.60 2.75
N TYR A 99 12.61 -1.05 3.48
CA TYR A 99 11.52 -1.84 2.91
C TYR A 99 10.82 -1.15 1.73
N PHE A 100 10.47 0.14 1.88
CA PHE A 100 9.85 0.88 0.79
C PHE A 100 10.77 1.02 -0.42
N GLN A 101 12.09 1.16 -0.19
CA GLN A 101 13.10 1.18 -1.25
C GLN A 101 13.15 -0.18 -1.97
N GLU A 102 13.21 -1.29 -1.23
CA GLU A 102 13.19 -2.64 -1.82
C GLU A 102 11.95 -2.88 -2.68
N VAL A 103 10.77 -2.53 -2.16
CA VAL A 103 9.53 -2.61 -2.94
C VAL A 103 9.60 -1.73 -4.18
N THR A 104 10.19 -0.53 -4.08
CA THR A 104 10.38 0.37 -5.23
C THR A 104 11.28 -0.27 -6.28
N ASP A 105 12.38 -0.89 -5.88
CA ASP A 105 13.35 -1.53 -6.77
C ASP A 105 12.76 -2.76 -7.46
N GLN A 106 11.95 -3.55 -6.77
CA GLN A 106 11.17 -4.65 -7.38
C GLN A 106 10.24 -4.18 -8.50
N LYS A 107 9.71 -2.95 -8.41
CA LYS A 107 8.85 -2.37 -9.47
C LYS A 107 9.64 -1.84 -10.67
N ALA A 108 10.97 -1.83 -10.63
CA ALA A 108 11.83 -1.39 -11.77
C ALA A 108 11.68 -2.31 -12.97
N ALA A 109 11.45 -3.61 -12.78
CA ALA A 109 11.23 -4.58 -13.85
C ALA A 109 9.92 -4.34 -14.64
N GLY A 110 9.01 -3.55 -14.09
CA GLY A 110 7.73 -3.23 -14.72
C GLY A 110 7.76 -1.96 -15.56
N SER A 111 6.64 -1.22 -15.56
CA SER A 111 6.53 0.04 -16.30
C SER A 111 7.42 1.14 -15.71
N LYS A 112 8.28 1.75 -16.53
CA LYS A 112 9.12 2.90 -16.14
C LYS A 112 8.32 4.04 -15.51
N SER A 113 7.13 4.32 -16.03
CA SER A 113 6.23 5.35 -15.48
C SER A 113 5.75 5.00 -14.07
N ASN A 114 5.36 3.75 -13.84
CA ASN A 114 4.95 3.29 -12.51
C ASN A 114 6.12 3.34 -11.51
N HIS A 115 7.30 2.88 -11.90
CA HIS A 115 8.51 2.94 -11.08
C HIS A 115 8.87 4.38 -10.68
N SER A 116 8.80 5.34 -11.63
CA SER A 116 9.03 6.77 -11.36
C SER A 116 8.08 7.34 -10.30
N ILE A 117 6.83 6.86 -10.25
CA ILE A 117 5.86 7.27 -9.21
C ILE A 117 6.28 6.73 -7.84
N TRP A 118 6.79 5.49 -7.75
CA TRP A 118 7.30 4.92 -6.50
C TRP A 118 8.51 5.71 -5.97
N ILE A 119 9.48 6.01 -6.83
CA ILE A 119 10.65 6.84 -6.47
C ILE A 119 10.20 8.21 -5.94
N SER A 120 9.24 8.83 -6.63
CA SER A 120 8.74 10.16 -6.23
C SER A 120 7.98 10.10 -4.89
N ALA A 121 7.21 9.05 -4.65
CA ALA A 121 6.51 8.85 -3.39
C ALA A 121 7.51 8.68 -2.22
N LEU A 122 8.54 7.85 -2.38
CA LEU A 122 9.61 7.67 -1.38
C LEU A 122 10.35 8.98 -1.10
N LYS A 123 10.67 9.76 -2.17
CA LYS A 123 11.28 11.08 -2.00
C LYS A 123 10.44 12.00 -1.14
N HIS A 124 9.13 12.08 -1.39
CA HIS A 124 8.23 12.91 -0.59
C HIS A 124 8.06 12.38 0.84
N LEU A 125 8.09 11.06 1.03
CA LEU A 125 8.05 10.46 2.36
C LEU A 125 9.28 10.85 3.19
N ARG A 126 10.49 10.78 2.60
CA ARG A 126 11.74 11.23 3.23
C ARG A 126 11.72 12.75 3.53
N GLN A 127 11.16 13.55 2.63
CA GLN A 127 11.01 15.01 2.86
C GLN A 127 10.03 15.33 3.98
N TYR A 128 9.00 14.51 4.17
CA TYR A 128 8.03 14.68 5.24
C TYR A 128 8.61 14.29 6.61
N HIS A 129 9.20 13.13 6.72
CA HIS A 129 9.71 12.61 7.99
C HIS A 129 10.97 13.35 8.47
N LYS A 130 11.85 13.76 7.56
CA LYS A 130 13.11 14.50 7.82
C LYS A 130 14.17 13.78 8.65
N GLN A 131 13.85 12.67 9.29
CA GLN A 131 14.83 11.84 9.99
C GLN A 131 15.45 10.84 9.02
N PRO A 132 16.70 10.37 9.25
CA PRO A 132 17.37 9.41 8.36
C PRO A 132 16.68 8.05 8.36
N GLU A 133 16.07 7.67 9.47
CA GLU A 133 15.38 6.39 9.65
C GLU A 133 13.90 6.61 9.92
N LEU A 134 13.09 5.68 9.46
CA LEU A 134 11.66 5.55 9.74
C LEU A 134 11.38 4.06 9.93
N THR A 135 10.96 3.68 11.11
CA THR A 135 10.62 2.29 11.44
C THR A 135 9.15 1.98 11.15
N PHE A 136 8.79 0.70 11.05
CA PHE A 136 7.39 0.30 10.92
C PHE A 136 6.55 0.74 12.14
N GLU A 137 7.13 0.79 13.34
CA GLU A 137 6.46 1.22 14.56
C GLU A 137 6.01 2.69 14.49
N GLU A 138 6.81 3.55 13.85
CA GLU A 138 6.52 4.98 13.69
C GLU A 138 5.47 5.26 12.61
N VAL A 139 5.22 4.29 11.70
CA VAL A 139 4.22 4.43 10.63
C VAL A 139 2.83 4.07 11.17
N ASP A 140 2.37 4.84 12.14
CA ASP A 140 1.04 4.71 12.74
C ASP A 140 -0.03 5.51 11.96
N GLN A 141 -1.26 5.50 12.46
CA GLN A 141 -2.37 6.25 11.85
C GLN A 141 -2.10 7.75 11.83
N LEU A 142 -1.53 8.32 12.89
CA LEU A 142 -1.26 9.75 13.00
C LEU A 142 -0.19 10.18 11.99
N PHE A 143 0.87 9.38 11.84
CA PHE A 143 1.89 9.58 10.81
C PHE A 143 1.29 9.59 9.40
N LEU A 144 0.42 8.64 9.10
CA LEU A 144 -0.23 8.53 7.79
C LEU A 144 -1.18 9.70 7.49
N GLU A 145 -1.93 10.17 8.47
CA GLU A 145 -2.77 11.36 8.35
C GLU A 145 -1.93 12.62 8.15
N GLY A 146 -0.82 12.73 8.87
CA GLY A 146 0.15 13.81 8.70
C GLY A 146 0.80 13.83 7.32
N PHE A 147 1.23 12.66 6.82
CA PHE A 147 1.78 12.54 5.46
C PHE A 147 0.73 12.86 4.38
N ARG A 148 -0.51 12.40 4.57
CA ARG A 148 -1.63 12.76 3.71
C ARG A 148 -1.83 14.28 3.66
N HIS A 149 -1.84 14.95 4.81
CA HIS A 149 -1.96 16.40 4.90
C HIS A 149 -0.75 17.11 4.23
N TYR A 150 0.46 16.61 4.44
CA TYR A 150 1.67 17.11 3.78
C TYR A 150 1.55 17.07 2.26
N LEU A 151 1.13 15.93 1.69
CA LEU A 151 0.95 15.80 0.23
C LEU A 151 -0.08 16.79 -0.32
N MET A 152 -1.15 17.05 0.44
CA MET A 152 -2.24 17.93 -0.01
C MET A 152 -1.89 19.41 0.06
N HIS A 153 -1.08 19.83 1.03
CA HIS A 153 -0.91 21.26 1.32
C HIS A 153 0.53 21.77 1.21
N LYS A 154 1.52 20.93 1.51
CA LYS A 154 2.92 21.35 1.61
C LYS A 154 3.82 20.84 0.50
N ALA A 155 3.54 19.65 -0.03
CA ALA A 155 4.37 19.04 -1.08
C ALA A 155 4.37 19.86 -2.39
N ARG A 156 5.53 19.96 -3.02
CA ARG A 156 5.75 20.75 -4.25
C ARG A 156 6.44 19.90 -5.32
N THR A 157 6.20 20.25 -6.57
CA THR A 157 6.92 19.71 -7.72
C THR A 157 8.37 20.24 -7.73
N LYS A 158 9.20 19.76 -8.66
CA LYS A 158 10.55 20.31 -8.87
C LYS A 158 10.52 21.80 -9.24
N SER A 159 9.47 22.29 -9.91
CA SER A 159 9.26 23.67 -10.28
C SER A 159 8.63 24.53 -9.17
N GLY A 160 8.45 23.98 -7.94
CA GLY A 160 7.89 24.72 -6.81
C GLY A 160 6.36 24.82 -6.79
N THR A 161 5.65 24.30 -7.80
CA THR A 161 4.19 24.32 -7.85
C THR A 161 3.57 23.24 -6.95
N PRO A 162 2.34 23.43 -6.42
CA PRO A 162 1.63 22.40 -5.70
C PRO A 162 1.43 21.14 -6.53
N LEU A 163 1.41 19.99 -5.87
CA LEU A 163 1.08 18.73 -6.54
C LEU A 163 -0.38 18.73 -6.98
N SER A 164 -0.66 18.25 -8.21
CA SER A 164 -2.03 18.01 -8.64
C SER A 164 -2.71 16.96 -7.77
N ARG A 165 -4.04 17.02 -7.66
CA ARG A 165 -4.82 16.08 -6.84
C ARG A 165 -4.58 14.62 -7.22
N ASN A 166 -4.46 14.35 -8.51
CA ASN A 166 -4.17 13.00 -9.02
C ASN A 166 -2.76 12.53 -8.65
N THR A 167 -1.77 13.43 -8.65
CA THR A 167 -0.40 13.13 -8.21
C THR A 167 -0.35 12.85 -6.70
N GLN A 168 -1.04 13.66 -5.89
CA GLN A 168 -1.18 13.43 -4.44
C GLN A 168 -1.78 12.06 -4.15
N SER A 169 -2.87 11.71 -4.86
CA SER A 169 -3.51 10.40 -4.76
C SER A 169 -2.56 9.27 -5.17
N ALA A 170 -1.84 9.44 -6.27
CA ALA A 170 -0.88 8.43 -6.75
C ALA A 170 0.23 8.16 -5.74
N TYR A 171 0.83 9.19 -5.15
CA TYR A 171 1.89 9.02 -4.15
C TYR A 171 1.39 8.39 -2.85
N PHE A 172 0.24 8.82 -2.35
CA PHE A 172 -0.37 8.22 -1.17
C PHE A 172 -0.74 6.75 -1.39
N ASN A 173 -1.24 6.41 -2.58
CA ASN A 173 -1.54 5.02 -2.94
C ASN A 173 -0.30 4.12 -3.03
N LYS A 174 0.91 4.66 -3.31
CA LYS A 174 2.14 3.87 -3.22
C LYS A 174 2.47 3.49 -1.78
N LEU A 175 2.31 4.43 -0.85
CA LEU A 175 2.46 4.14 0.58
C LEU A 175 1.45 3.08 1.05
N ARG A 176 0.19 3.21 0.65
CA ARG A 176 -0.84 2.21 0.94
C ARG A 176 -0.50 0.84 0.39
N ALA A 177 0.02 0.78 -0.84
CA ALA A 177 0.40 -0.47 -1.48
C ALA A 177 1.59 -1.14 -0.76
N ALA A 178 2.60 -0.36 -0.33
CA ALA A 178 3.72 -0.89 0.45
C ALA A 178 3.25 -1.46 1.80
N LEU A 179 2.39 -0.75 2.52
CA LEU A 179 1.85 -1.23 3.80
C LEU A 179 0.95 -2.46 3.65
N ASN A 180 0.15 -2.54 2.58
CA ASN A 180 -0.64 -3.73 2.29
C ASN A 180 0.25 -4.93 1.95
N GLN A 181 1.34 -4.71 1.23
CA GLN A 181 2.32 -5.76 0.93
C GLN A 181 3.04 -6.21 2.21
N ALA A 182 3.48 -5.28 3.06
CA ALA A 182 4.09 -5.59 4.36
C ALA A 182 3.16 -6.41 5.28
N GLU A 183 1.86 -6.14 5.25
CA GLU A 183 0.87 -6.94 5.97
C GLU A 183 0.77 -8.37 5.41
N GLN A 184 0.74 -8.54 4.08
CA GLN A 184 0.75 -9.85 3.44
C GLN A 184 2.03 -10.66 3.74
N GLU A 185 3.16 -9.97 3.84
CA GLU A 185 4.47 -10.52 4.23
C GLU A 185 4.59 -10.73 5.74
N ARG A 186 3.54 -10.42 6.51
CA ARG A 186 3.50 -10.56 7.98
C ARG A 186 4.53 -9.71 8.73
N LEU A 187 4.94 -8.59 8.17
CA LEU A 187 5.78 -7.59 8.83
C LEU A 187 4.97 -6.65 9.74
N LEU A 188 3.66 -6.56 9.49
CA LEU A 188 2.72 -5.78 10.28
C LEU A 188 1.58 -6.68 10.78
N PRO A 189 1.30 -6.70 12.10
CA PRO A 189 0.14 -7.43 12.64
C PRO A 189 -1.18 -6.72 12.37
N ASP A 190 -1.16 -5.39 12.26
CA ASP A 190 -2.30 -4.52 12.01
C ASP A 190 -1.86 -3.37 11.09
N ASN A 191 -2.58 -3.23 9.98
CA ASN A 191 -2.24 -2.23 8.97
C ASN A 191 -2.95 -0.90 9.25
N PRO A 192 -2.22 0.14 9.71
CA PRO A 192 -2.82 1.42 10.08
C PRO A 192 -3.48 2.15 8.91
N VAL A 193 -3.09 1.83 7.67
CA VAL A 193 -3.64 2.47 6.47
C VAL A 193 -5.13 2.22 6.27
N ARG A 194 -5.69 1.17 6.88
CA ARG A 194 -7.12 0.86 6.82
C ARG A 194 -7.99 1.91 7.50
N ARG A 195 -7.42 2.62 8.48
CA ARG A 195 -8.10 3.67 9.26
C ARG A 195 -7.98 5.06 8.64
N VAL A 196 -7.13 5.22 7.61
CA VAL A 196 -6.87 6.52 6.98
C VAL A 196 -7.59 6.64 5.65
N LYS A 197 -8.32 7.75 5.46
CA LYS A 197 -9.03 8.02 4.22
C LYS A 197 -8.05 8.24 3.06
N ALA A 198 -8.33 7.58 1.93
CA ALA A 198 -7.58 7.79 0.69
C ALA A 198 -7.69 9.24 0.20
N ILE A 199 -6.68 9.70 -0.53
CA ILE A 199 -6.79 10.96 -1.28
C ILE A 199 -7.58 10.66 -2.55
N GLN A 200 -8.77 11.25 -2.66
CA GLN A 200 -9.59 11.12 -3.87
C GLN A 200 -8.97 11.93 -5.01
N GLY A 201 -8.74 11.29 -6.14
CA GLY A 201 -8.35 11.98 -7.37
C GLY A 201 -9.49 12.82 -7.94
N GLU A 202 -9.15 13.76 -8.79
CA GLU A 202 -10.13 14.58 -9.53
C GLU A 202 -10.44 13.95 -10.89
N LYS A 203 -11.71 13.96 -11.24
CA LYS A 203 -12.15 13.63 -12.60
C LYS A 203 -12.10 14.92 -13.43
N ASN A 204 -11.03 15.09 -14.19
CA ASN A 204 -10.93 16.22 -15.11
C ASN A 204 -11.87 16.01 -16.31
N LYS A 205 -12.59 17.08 -16.70
CA LYS A 205 -13.34 17.09 -17.96
C LYS A 205 -12.32 16.91 -19.09
N ARG A 206 -12.52 15.89 -19.90
CA ARG A 206 -11.68 15.70 -21.09
C ARG A 206 -12.06 16.71 -22.14
N VAL A 207 -11.07 17.41 -22.67
CA VAL A 207 -11.20 18.25 -23.86
C VAL A 207 -10.96 17.36 -25.07
N TYR A 208 -11.83 17.42 -26.03
CA TYR A 208 -11.72 16.68 -27.30
C TYR A 208 -11.98 17.65 -28.45
N LEU A 209 -11.45 17.33 -29.58
CA LEU A 209 -11.71 18.08 -30.83
C LEU A 209 -13.00 17.59 -31.45
N THR A 210 -13.79 18.50 -31.96
CA THR A 210 -14.94 18.20 -32.81
C THR A 210 -14.50 17.74 -34.19
N GLU A 211 -15.41 17.13 -34.96
CA GLU A 211 -15.11 16.72 -36.33
C GLU A 211 -14.68 17.90 -37.23
N ASP A 212 -15.35 19.05 -37.08
CA ASP A 212 -15.00 20.26 -37.84
C ASP A 212 -13.61 20.80 -37.50
N GLU A 213 -13.22 20.73 -36.23
CA GLU A 213 -11.87 21.11 -35.79
C GLU A 213 -10.82 20.15 -36.33
N VAL A 214 -11.10 18.84 -36.38
CA VAL A 214 -10.19 17.85 -37.00
C VAL A 214 -10.07 18.10 -38.51
N ARG A 215 -11.18 18.42 -39.20
CA ARG A 215 -11.17 18.81 -40.61
C ARG A 215 -10.35 20.08 -40.84
N ALA A 216 -10.52 21.09 -40.01
CA ALA A 216 -9.72 22.32 -40.09
C ALA A 216 -8.24 22.03 -39.92
N LEU A 217 -7.85 21.18 -38.98
CA LEU A 217 -6.47 20.75 -38.78
C LEU A 217 -5.90 19.98 -39.99
N ALA A 218 -6.72 19.21 -40.71
CA ALA A 218 -6.28 18.51 -41.92
C ALA A 218 -5.87 19.48 -43.02
N HIS A 219 -6.51 20.65 -43.09
CA HIS A 219 -6.19 21.69 -44.07
C HIS A 219 -5.12 22.71 -43.60
N ALA A 220 -4.87 22.77 -42.28
CA ALA A 220 -3.89 23.70 -41.74
C ALA A 220 -2.46 23.35 -42.16
N GLU A 221 -1.63 24.37 -42.36
CA GLU A 221 -0.20 24.17 -42.56
C GLU A 221 0.49 23.61 -41.32
N CYS A 222 1.36 22.62 -41.50
CA CYS A 222 2.16 22.04 -40.45
C CYS A 222 3.62 21.88 -40.90
N ARG A 223 4.53 22.41 -40.10
CA ARG A 223 5.97 22.31 -40.37
C ARG A 223 6.44 20.84 -40.57
N TYR A 224 5.80 19.89 -39.88
CA TYR A 224 6.15 18.48 -39.94
C TYR A 224 4.95 17.67 -40.45
N ASP A 225 4.91 17.42 -41.76
CA ASP A 225 3.79 16.67 -42.38
C ASP A 225 3.56 15.29 -41.73
N VAL A 226 4.64 14.60 -41.38
CA VAL A 226 4.55 13.29 -40.66
C VAL A 226 3.81 13.40 -39.36
N LEU A 227 3.97 14.45 -38.56
CA LEU A 227 3.23 14.64 -37.31
C LEU A 227 1.75 14.89 -37.57
N LYS A 228 1.42 15.72 -38.59
CA LYS A 228 0.02 15.96 -38.96
C LYS A 228 -0.65 14.67 -39.42
N ARG A 229 -0.01 13.92 -40.31
CA ARG A 229 -0.53 12.62 -40.78
C ARG A 229 -0.72 11.62 -39.62
N ALA A 230 0.28 11.49 -38.74
CA ALA A 230 0.20 10.60 -37.59
C ALA A 230 -0.93 11.00 -36.62
N PHE A 231 -1.14 12.32 -36.41
CA PHE A 231 -2.25 12.82 -35.60
C PHE A 231 -3.63 12.49 -36.21
N LEU A 232 -3.80 12.78 -37.50
CA LEU A 232 -5.04 12.46 -38.23
C LEU A 232 -5.29 10.95 -38.28
N PHE A 233 -4.23 10.17 -38.48
CA PHE A 233 -4.29 8.71 -38.39
C PHE A 233 -4.75 8.23 -37.00
N SER A 234 -4.27 8.88 -35.93
CA SER A 234 -4.77 8.62 -34.56
C SER A 234 -6.27 8.92 -34.43
N CYS A 235 -6.73 10.04 -35.05
CA CYS A 235 -8.17 10.38 -35.03
C CYS A 235 -9.02 9.35 -35.76
N CYS A 236 -8.54 8.82 -36.89
CA CYS A 236 -9.28 7.80 -37.69
C CYS A 236 -9.27 6.41 -37.06
N THR A 237 -8.23 6.06 -36.31
CA THR A 237 -7.98 4.69 -35.84
C THR A 237 -8.17 4.51 -34.33
N GLY A 238 -8.16 5.60 -33.54
CA GLY A 238 -8.16 5.53 -32.06
C GLY A 238 -6.86 5.00 -31.47
N LEU A 239 -5.82 4.79 -32.27
CA LEU A 239 -4.51 4.32 -31.79
C LEU A 239 -3.84 5.37 -30.91
N ARG A 240 -3.17 4.90 -29.85
CA ARG A 240 -2.37 5.78 -29.01
C ARG A 240 -1.08 6.17 -29.70
N TRP A 241 -0.56 7.37 -29.40
CA TRP A 241 0.74 7.81 -29.89
C TRP A 241 1.85 6.75 -29.74
N SER A 242 1.90 6.06 -28.61
CA SER A 242 2.90 5.02 -28.36
C SER A 242 2.84 3.84 -29.31
N ASP A 243 1.64 3.55 -29.83
CA ASP A 243 1.40 2.44 -30.76
C ASP A 243 1.66 2.88 -32.19
N ILE A 244 1.27 4.10 -32.56
CA ILE A 244 1.56 4.70 -33.88
C ILE A 244 3.08 4.88 -34.06
N HIS A 245 3.79 5.38 -33.04
CA HIS A 245 5.22 5.63 -33.10
C HIS A 245 6.07 4.37 -33.38
N LYS A 246 5.60 3.21 -32.96
CA LYS A 246 6.28 1.93 -33.18
C LYS A 246 5.76 1.15 -34.40
N LEU A 247 4.65 1.59 -35.00
CA LEU A 247 4.00 0.89 -36.10
C LEU A 247 4.92 0.74 -37.29
N THR A 248 4.99 -0.45 -37.83
CA THR A 248 5.80 -0.80 -39.00
C THR A 248 4.95 -1.33 -40.13
N TRP A 249 5.46 -1.28 -41.35
CA TRP A 249 4.76 -1.86 -42.50
C TRP A 249 4.58 -3.37 -42.42
N ALA A 250 5.39 -4.08 -41.66
CA ALA A 250 5.30 -5.50 -41.43
C ALA A 250 4.04 -5.90 -40.62
N GLU A 251 3.45 -4.94 -39.88
CA GLU A 251 2.24 -5.13 -39.11
C GLU A 251 0.95 -4.90 -39.95
N LEU A 252 1.09 -4.54 -41.25
CA LEU A 252 -0.03 -4.31 -42.17
C LEU A 252 -0.26 -5.56 -43.02
N GLU A 253 -1.44 -6.13 -42.97
CA GLU A 253 -1.81 -7.34 -43.67
C GLU A 253 -3.05 -7.11 -44.54
N PRO A 254 -3.14 -7.72 -45.79
CA PRO A 254 -4.38 -7.75 -46.57
C PRO A 254 -5.37 -8.67 -45.88
N PHE A 255 -6.63 -8.24 -45.77
CA PHE A 255 -7.70 -8.99 -45.14
C PHE A 255 -9.03 -8.73 -45.79
N TYR A 256 -9.59 -9.74 -46.46
CA TYR A 256 -10.92 -9.71 -47.14
C TYR A 256 -11.21 -8.44 -47.97
N GLY A 257 -10.25 -7.99 -48.80
CA GLY A 257 -10.42 -6.83 -49.70
C GLY A 257 -10.10 -5.47 -49.05
N HIS A 258 -9.68 -5.42 -47.80
CA HIS A 258 -9.17 -4.22 -47.13
C HIS A 258 -7.82 -4.52 -46.43
N TYR A 259 -7.27 -3.57 -45.72
CA TYR A 259 -6.06 -3.76 -44.94
C TYR A 259 -6.35 -3.75 -43.46
N ARG A 260 -5.61 -4.57 -42.73
CA ARG A 260 -5.68 -4.72 -41.27
C ARG A 260 -4.30 -4.53 -40.67
N ILE A 261 -4.20 -3.82 -39.56
CA ILE A 261 -3.01 -3.79 -38.73
C ILE A 261 -3.13 -4.84 -37.63
N VAL A 262 -2.10 -5.68 -37.50
CA VAL A 262 -1.96 -6.65 -36.42
C VAL A 262 -0.78 -6.25 -35.57
N PHE A 263 -1.04 -5.76 -34.36
CA PHE A 263 0.01 -5.19 -33.51
C PHE A 263 -0.21 -5.51 -32.04
N THR A 264 0.88 -5.49 -31.25
CA THR A 264 0.81 -5.62 -29.80
C THR A 264 0.82 -4.23 -29.16
N GLN A 265 -0.21 -3.91 -28.35
CA GLN A 265 -0.27 -2.63 -27.67
C GLN A 265 0.91 -2.44 -26.70
N LYS A 266 1.61 -1.31 -26.79
CA LYS A 266 2.75 -1.00 -25.89
C LYS A 266 2.36 -0.89 -24.43
N LYS A 267 1.16 -0.39 -24.13
CA LYS A 267 0.70 -0.13 -22.76
C LYS A 267 0.17 -1.37 -22.05
N THR A 268 -0.50 -2.27 -22.76
CA THR A 268 -1.24 -3.40 -22.18
C THR A 268 -0.71 -4.76 -22.63
N SER A 269 0.27 -4.77 -23.55
CA SER A 269 0.88 -5.97 -24.14
C SER A 269 -0.13 -6.93 -24.77
N GLY A 270 -1.34 -6.45 -25.10
CA GLY A 270 -2.39 -7.22 -25.76
C GLY A 270 -2.25 -7.14 -27.26
N LEU A 271 -2.39 -8.29 -27.96
CA LEU A 271 -2.50 -8.35 -29.42
C LEU A 271 -3.82 -7.70 -29.85
N GLN A 272 -3.76 -6.85 -30.86
CA GLN A 272 -4.90 -6.11 -31.41
C GLN A 272 -4.97 -6.28 -32.92
N TYR A 273 -6.19 -6.28 -33.41
CA TYR A 273 -6.52 -6.30 -34.82
C TYR A 273 -7.33 -5.05 -35.14
N LEU A 274 -6.91 -4.28 -36.12
CA LEU A 274 -7.56 -3.03 -36.49
C LEU A 274 -7.71 -2.95 -38.01
N ASP A 275 -8.95 -2.99 -38.47
CA ASP A 275 -9.26 -2.80 -39.89
C ASP A 275 -9.12 -1.32 -40.24
N LEU A 276 -8.45 -1.03 -41.36
CA LEU A 276 -8.23 0.32 -41.85
C LEU A 276 -9.24 0.71 -42.90
N ASN A 277 -9.79 1.91 -42.73
CA ASN A 277 -10.55 2.55 -43.81
C ASN A 277 -9.64 3.25 -44.83
N ASP A 278 -10.18 3.66 -45.96
CA ASP A 278 -9.40 4.29 -47.03
C ASP A 278 -8.68 5.56 -46.59
N MET A 279 -9.27 6.34 -45.73
CA MET A 279 -8.66 7.56 -45.21
C MET A 279 -7.44 7.22 -44.33
N ALA A 280 -7.53 6.23 -43.46
CA ALA A 280 -6.39 5.78 -42.67
C ALA A 280 -5.24 5.25 -43.54
N MET A 281 -5.57 4.51 -44.59
CA MET A 281 -4.60 4.02 -45.59
C MET A 281 -3.90 5.17 -46.34
N GLN A 282 -4.62 6.20 -46.74
CA GLN A 282 -4.04 7.39 -47.39
C GLN A 282 -3.10 8.12 -46.45
N LEU A 283 -3.46 8.24 -45.16
CA LEU A 283 -2.61 8.91 -44.15
C LEU A 283 -1.33 8.14 -43.83
N MET A 284 -1.33 6.82 -43.90
CA MET A 284 -0.10 6.03 -43.78
C MET A 284 0.90 6.34 -44.91
N GLY A 285 0.42 6.63 -46.10
CA GLY A 285 1.25 6.86 -47.28
C GLY A 285 1.74 5.56 -47.92
N ARG A 286 2.87 5.59 -48.56
CA ARG A 286 3.51 4.43 -49.24
C ARG A 286 4.77 4.02 -48.49
N PRO A 287 5.10 2.71 -48.48
CA PRO A 287 6.41 2.29 -47.98
C PRO A 287 7.52 3.01 -48.70
N GLY A 288 8.39 3.66 -47.94
CA GLY A 288 9.61 4.28 -48.54
C GLY A 288 10.47 3.19 -49.14
N LYS A 289 11.19 3.54 -50.25
CA LYS A 289 12.26 2.68 -50.72
C LYS A 289 13.41 2.81 -49.72
N THR A 290 13.57 1.85 -48.86
CA THR A 290 14.64 1.66 -47.87
C THR A 290 14.11 1.50 -46.46
N SER A 291 14.66 0.79 -45.75
CA SER A 291 15.89 -0.03 -45.64
C SER A 291 15.75 -0.84 -44.41
#